data_ebc3c223d133b9c251e84270b9eac2e1
#
_entry.id   ebc3c223d133b9c251e84270b9eac2e1
#
_cell.length_a   1.000
_cell.length_b   1.000
_cell.length_c   1.000
_cell.angle_alpha   90.00
_cell.angle_beta   90.00
_cell.angle_gamma   90.00
#
_symmetry.space_group_name_H-M   'P 1'
#
loop_
_entity.id
_entity.type
_entity.pdbx_description
1 polymer ?
#
loop_
_entity_poly.entity_id
_entity_poly.type
_entity_poly.pdbx_seq_one_letter_code
_entity_poly.pdbx_strand_id
1 'polypeptide(L)'
;GVPVSYPLLLLDFAESARLDSTFRLLAMAKPEGRTITIGITGASGAIYARTVMRLLDADSRVARVYLVVTDAGLRLLATELNIVAAEPKKLPALLTGSPAKKVEFLPNKDIGANIASGSTPVDAMAIVPCSAGALGSITSGIANDLLSRAADVCLKERRPLVLCLRETPLNRIHLENMLRVHDAGATVMPAMPAFYYGPKSIDGMTEQFAYRVLAQLGLPQEKQYRWKGRKE
;
A
#
# COMPACT_ATOMS: atom_id res chain seq x y z
N GLY A 1 -0.40 66.90 -15.23
CA GLY A 1 -0.14 65.56 -14.73
C GLY A 1 -0.28 65.53 -13.24
N VAL A 2 -1.27 64.82 -12.72
CA VAL A 2 -1.52 64.63 -11.28
C VAL A 2 -0.77 63.37 -10.83
N PRO A 3 0.05 63.39 -9.78
CA PRO A 3 0.71 62.17 -9.30
C PRO A 3 -0.29 61.31 -8.51
N VAL A 4 -0.48 60.07 -8.94
CA VAL A 4 -1.22 59.07 -8.21
C VAL A 4 -0.31 58.46 -7.15
N SER A 5 -0.56 58.78 -5.88
CA SER A 5 0.09 58.13 -4.75
C SER A 5 -0.63 56.84 -4.40
N TYR A 6 0.05 55.68 -4.49
CA TYR A 6 -0.40 54.42 -3.94
C TYR A 6 -0.08 54.36 -2.44
N PRO A 7 -1.02 54.08 -1.55
CA PRO A 7 -0.66 53.81 -0.16
C PRO A 7 0.04 52.44 -0.06
N LEU A 8 1.26 52.43 0.48
CA LEU A 8 1.95 51.21 0.91
C LEU A 8 1.13 50.61 2.07
N LEU A 9 0.42 49.54 1.81
CA LEU A 9 -0.11 48.65 2.85
C LEU A 9 1.07 47.94 3.50
N LEU A 10 1.58 48.46 4.61
CA LEU A 10 2.42 47.74 5.54
C LEU A 10 1.54 46.64 6.20
N LEU A 11 1.48 45.48 5.60
CA LEU A 11 0.95 44.30 6.26
C LEU A 11 1.92 43.94 7.40
N ASP A 12 1.36 43.91 8.59
CA ASP A 12 2.05 43.67 9.84
C ASP A 12 2.70 42.27 9.85
N PHE A 13 4.03 42.23 9.84
CA PHE A 13 4.86 41.02 9.86
C PHE A 13 4.57 40.13 11.08
N ALA A 14 3.97 40.68 12.13
CA ALA A 14 3.59 39.95 13.34
C ALA A 14 2.37 39.06 13.14
N GLU A 15 1.47 39.39 12.22
CA GLU A 15 0.27 38.59 11.91
C GLU A 15 0.61 37.42 10.99
N SER A 16 1.57 37.62 10.07
CA SER A 16 2.13 36.56 9.22
C SER A 16 2.83 35.46 10.04
N ALA A 17 3.55 35.82 11.10
CA ALA A 17 4.23 34.84 11.97
C ALA A 17 3.24 34.02 12.84
N ARG A 18 2.07 34.58 13.19
CA ARG A 18 1.01 33.84 13.91
C ARG A 18 0.24 32.87 13.00
N LEU A 19 0.04 33.21 11.74
CA LEU A 19 -0.56 32.32 10.74
C LEU A 19 0.38 31.12 10.45
N ASP A 20 1.69 31.35 10.40
CA ASP A 20 2.67 30.30 10.15
C ASP A 20 2.76 29.29 11.33
N SER A 21 2.59 29.74 12.58
CA SER A 21 2.54 28.87 13.75
C SER A 21 1.24 28.05 13.81
N THR A 22 0.13 28.61 13.36
CA THR A 22 -1.18 27.91 13.32
C THR A 22 -1.21 26.91 12.16
N PHE A 23 -0.59 27.21 11.02
CA PHE A 23 -0.42 26.25 9.93
C PHE A 23 0.55 25.11 10.27
N ARG A 24 1.57 25.34 11.09
CA ARG A 24 2.46 24.28 11.61
C ARG A 24 1.77 23.36 12.63
N LEU A 25 0.78 23.84 13.38
CA LEU A 25 -0.01 23.02 14.32
C LEU A 25 -1.07 22.17 13.61
N LEU A 26 -1.48 22.53 12.39
CA LEU A 26 -2.36 21.73 11.52
C LEU A 26 -1.60 20.75 10.62
N ALA A 27 -0.27 20.74 10.63
CA ALA A 27 0.48 19.58 10.17
C ALA A 27 0.08 18.41 11.08
N MET A 28 -0.88 17.60 10.61
CA MET A 28 -1.38 16.42 11.32
C MET A 28 -0.18 15.66 11.88
N ALA A 29 -0.03 15.66 13.20
CA ALA A 29 1.03 14.91 13.84
C ALA A 29 0.93 13.49 13.29
N LYS A 30 2.00 13.00 12.65
CA LYS A 30 2.05 11.63 12.15
C LYS A 30 1.74 10.74 13.34
N PRO A 31 0.73 9.85 13.26
CA PRO A 31 0.42 8.98 14.37
C PRO A 31 1.69 8.22 14.77
N GLU A 32 1.93 8.06 16.06
CA GLU A 32 3.03 7.21 16.53
C GLU A 32 2.86 5.82 15.90
N GLY A 33 3.76 5.44 14.99
CA GLY A 33 3.70 4.23 14.21
C GLY A 33 3.54 4.47 12.70
N ARG A 34 3.63 3.37 11.93
CA ARG A 34 3.64 3.42 10.47
C ARG A 34 2.24 3.40 9.88
N THR A 35 2.07 4.12 8.81
CA THR A 35 0.86 4.11 7.97
C THR A 35 1.16 3.35 6.68
N ILE A 36 0.45 2.26 6.44
CA ILE A 36 0.66 1.36 5.29
C ILE A 36 -0.58 1.34 4.39
N THR A 37 -0.38 1.33 3.09
CA THR A 37 -1.47 1.07 2.13
C THR A 37 -1.37 -0.35 1.59
N ILE A 38 -2.48 -1.09 1.58
CA ILE A 38 -2.57 -2.41 0.96
C ILE A 38 -3.60 -2.37 -0.16
N GLY A 39 -3.14 -2.74 -1.35
CA GLY A 39 -3.97 -2.96 -2.53
C GLY A 39 -4.24 -4.43 -2.78
N ILE A 40 -5.48 -4.80 -3.13
CA ILE A 40 -5.84 -6.16 -3.54
C ILE A 40 -6.47 -6.11 -4.92
N THR A 41 -5.91 -6.88 -5.86
CA THR A 41 -6.41 -6.95 -7.23
C THR A 41 -6.92 -8.36 -7.59
N GLY A 42 -7.37 -8.56 -8.83
CA GLY A 42 -8.03 -9.80 -9.25
C GLY A 42 -7.10 -10.96 -9.64
N ALA A 43 -5.85 -10.99 -9.18
CA ALA A 43 -4.97 -12.12 -9.40
C ALA A 43 -5.12 -13.18 -8.30
N SER A 44 -5.19 -14.48 -8.62
CA SER A 44 -5.30 -15.57 -7.62
C SER A 44 -4.19 -15.48 -6.56
N GLY A 45 -4.53 -15.80 -5.31
CA GLY A 45 -3.64 -15.68 -4.17
C GLY A 45 -4.19 -14.78 -3.07
N ALA A 46 -5.52 -14.72 -2.90
CA ALA A 46 -6.18 -13.97 -1.81
C ALA A 46 -5.66 -14.35 -0.42
N ILE A 47 -5.17 -15.58 -0.26
CA ILE A 47 -4.56 -16.05 0.99
C ILE A 47 -3.34 -15.22 1.39
N TYR A 48 -2.54 -14.72 0.43
CA TYR A 48 -1.41 -13.82 0.73
C TYR A 48 -1.91 -12.49 1.28
N ALA A 49 -2.95 -11.91 0.66
CA ALA A 49 -3.57 -10.68 1.15
C ALA A 49 -4.09 -10.83 2.58
N ARG A 50 -4.84 -11.90 2.85
CA ARG A 50 -5.35 -12.20 4.19
C ARG A 50 -4.22 -12.30 5.22
N THR A 51 -3.16 -13.02 4.88
CA THR A 51 -2.02 -13.22 5.79
C THR A 51 -1.28 -11.91 6.07
N VAL A 52 -1.00 -11.10 5.03
CA VAL A 52 -0.41 -9.77 5.18
C VAL A 52 -1.28 -8.87 6.06
N MET A 53 -2.59 -8.81 5.80
CA MET A 53 -3.53 -7.99 6.57
C MET A 53 -3.58 -8.38 8.05
N ARG A 54 -3.62 -9.69 8.36
CA ARG A 54 -3.59 -10.20 9.74
C ARG A 54 -2.31 -9.79 10.46
N LEU A 55 -1.16 -9.92 9.80
CA LEU A 55 0.13 -9.55 10.38
C LEU A 55 0.23 -8.03 10.62
N LEU A 56 -0.22 -7.20 9.68
CA LEU A 56 -0.23 -5.75 9.83
C LEU A 56 -1.18 -5.31 10.96
N ASP A 57 -2.35 -5.94 11.07
CA ASP A 57 -3.31 -5.64 12.14
C ASP A 57 -2.76 -6.01 13.52
N ALA A 58 -1.98 -7.08 13.64
CA ALA A 58 -1.36 -7.51 14.88
C ALA A 58 -0.07 -6.72 15.23
N ASP A 59 0.58 -6.06 14.27
CA ASP A 59 1.87 -5.39 14.49
C ASP A 59 1.70 -4.05 15.21
N SER A 60 2.23 -3.92 16.42
CA SER A 60 2.15 -2.70 17.23
C SER A 60 2.86 -1.49 16.62
N ARG A 61 3.81 -1.70 15.71
CA ARG A 61 4.50 -0.63 14.96
C ARG A 61 3.64 0.01 13.88
N VAL A 62 2.48 -0.60 13.56
CA VAL A 62 1.53 -0.11 12.56
C VAL A 62 0.42 0.66 13.25
N ALA A 63 0.32 1.96 12.98
CA ALA A 63 -0.72 2.83 13.49
C ALA A 63 -1.99 2.79 12.62
N ARG A 64 -1.82 2.67 11.30
CA ARG A 64 -2.94 2.70 10.33
C ARG A 64 -2.64 1.84 9.10
N VAL A 65 -3.69 1.21 8.58
CA VAL A 65 -3.67 0.53 7.29
C VAL A 65 -4.81 1.06 6.43
N TYR A 66 -4.49 1.58 5.25
CA TYR A 66 -5.49 1.85 4.22
C TYR A 66 -5.63 0.61 3.34
N LEU A 67 -6.85 0.11 3.20
CA LEU A 67 -7.18 -1.04 2.38
C LEU A 67 -7.95 -0.60 1.14
N VAL A 68 -7.39 -0.84 -0.05
CA VAL A 68 -8.04 -0.59 -1.34
C VAL A 68 -8.20 -1.91 -2.08
N VAL A 69 -9.41 -2.24 -2.51
CA VAL A 69 -9.69 -3.49 -3.21
C VAL A 69 -10.41 -3.18 -4.53
N THR A 70 -9.89 -3.69 -5.64
CA THR A 70 -10.56 -3.57 -6.94
C THR A 70 -11.81 -4.44 -7.02
N ASP A 71 -12.73 -4.15 -7.95
CA ASP A 71 -13.93 -4.99 -8.16
C ASP A 71 -13.53 -6.45 -8.48
N ALA A 72 -12.44 -6.66 -9.23
CA ALA A 72 -11.88 -7.99 -9.47
C ALA A 72 -11.30 -8.61 -8.20
N GLY A 73 -10.69 -7.80 -7.33
CA GLY A 73 -10.20 -8.23 -6.01
C GLY A 73 -11.32 -8.67 -5.07
N LEU A 74 -12.46 -7.96 -5.07
CA LEU A 74 -13.64 -8.37 -4.30
C LEU A 74 -14.18 -9.75 -4.75
N ARG A 75 -14.26 -9.96 -6.07
CA ARG A 75 -14.63 -11.27 -6.62
C ARG A 75 -13.64 -12.37 -6.23
N LEU A 76 -12.33 -12.06 -6.25
CA LEU A 76 -11.29 -12.99 -5.81
C LEU A 76 -11.48 -13.40 -4.34
N LEU A 77 -11.67 -12.43 -3.45
CA LEU A 77 -11.90 -12.69 -2.02
C LEU A 77 -13.12 -13.58 -1.78
N ALA A 78 -14.20 -13.35 -2.55
CA ALA A 78 -15.40 -14.19 -2.48
C ALA A 78 -15.11 -15.62 -2.94
N THR A 79 -14.38 -15.79 -4.06
CA THR A 79 -14.15 -17.11 -4.67
C THR A 79 -13.15 -17.95 -3.88
N GLU A 80 -12.05 -17.36 -3.42
CA GLU A 80 -10.96 -18.12 -2.80
C GLU A 80 -11.08 -18.24 -1.28
N LEU A 81 -11.71 -17.25 -0.62
CA LEU A 81 -11.78 -17.19 0.84
C LEU A 81 -13.20 -17.19 1.40
N ASN A 82 -14.23 -17.27 0.55
CA ASN A 82 -15.65 -17.12 0.91
C ASN A 82 -15.93 -15.79 1.65
N ILE A 83 -15.15 -14.75 1.38
CA ILE A 83 -15.31 -13.43 1.99
C ILE A 83 -16.20 -12.60 1.07
N VAL A 84 -17.47 -12.46 1.46
CA VAL A 84 -18.45 -11.58 0.81
C VAL A 84 -18.83 -10.49 1.80
N ALA A 85 -18.43 -9.26 1.51
CA ALA A 85 -18.80 -8.12 2.34
C ALA A 85 -20.04 -7.44 1.73
N ALA A 86 -21.22 -7.69 2.28
CA ALA A 86 -22.43 -6.95 1.93
C ALA A 86 -22.28 -5.44 2.22
N GLU A 87 -21.53 -5.12 3.26
CA GLU A 87 -21.12 -3.78 3.63
C GLU A 87 -19.59 -3.67 3.51
N PRO A 88 -19.05 -2.81 2.62
CA PRO A 88 -17.60 -2.67 2.42
C PRO A 88 -16.81 -2.39 3.71
N LYS A 89 -17.40 -1.65 4.65
CA LYS A 89 -16.78 -1.36 5.95
C LYS A 89 -16.52 -2.58 6.82
N LYS A 90 -17.19 -3.73 6.57
CA LYS A 90 -16.95 -5.00 7.28
C LYS A 90 -15.80 -5.80 6.70
N LEU A 91 -15.33 -5.46 5.49
CA LEU A 91 -14.29 -6.20 4.80
C LEU A 91 -12.97 -6.31 5.60
N PRO A 92 -12.46 -5.26 6.27
CA PRO A 92 -11.27 -5.37 7.11
C PRO A 92 -11.39 -6.47 8.17
N ALA A 93 -12.50 -6.50 8.91
CA ALA A 93 -12.71 -7.49 9.97
C ALA A 93 -12.83 -8.91 9.42
N LEU A 94 -13.48 -9.10 8.27
CA LEU A 94 -13.59 -10.40 7.60
C LEU A 94 -12.21 -10.90 7.13
N LEU A 95 -11.36 -10.01 6.64
CA LEU A 95 -10.00 -10.35 6.18
C LEU A 95 -9.06 -10.69 7.33
N THR A 96 -9.09 -9.91 8.40
CA THR A 96 -8.18 -10.09 9.53
C THR A 96 -8.64 -11.15 10.52
N GLY A 97 -9.94 -11.41 10.60
CA GLY A 97 -10.55 -12.23 11.64
C GLY A 97 -10.55 -11.53 13.01
N SER A 98 -10.40 -10.21 13.04
CA SER A 98 -10.32 -9.35 14.22
C SER A 98 -11.20 -8.10 14.02
N PRO A 99 -11.43 -7.25 15.05
CA PRO A 99 -12.12 -5.97 14.88
C PRO A 99 -11.44 -4.99 13.93
N ALA A 100 -10.18 -5.21 13.54
CA ALA A 100 -9.38 -4.45 12.58
C ALA A 100 -9.46 -2.92 12.77
N LYS A 101 -9.37 -2.44 14.03
CA LYS A 101 -9.63 -1.03 14.40
C LYS A 101 -8.72 -0.01 13.72
N LYS A 102 -7.53 -0.42 13.28
CA LYS A 102 -6.58 0.43 12.57
C LYS A 102 -6.65 0.30 11.05
N VAL A 103 -7.57 -0.52 10.52
CA VAL A 103 -7.74 -0.74 9.09
C VAL A 103 -8.93 0.07 8.58
N GLU A 104 -8.67 0.97 7.66
CA GLU A 104 -9.67 1.80 6.99
C GLU A 104 -9.83 1.30 5.53
N PHE A 105 -11.04 0.89 5.17
CA PHE A 105 -11.37 0.53 3.80
C PHE A 105 -11.69 1.79 3.00
N LEU A 106 -11.01 1.96 1.86
CA LEU A 106 -11.25 3.04 0.91
C LEU A 106 -11.77 2.45 -0.40
N PRO A 107 -12.92 2.93 -0.91
CA PRO A 107 -13.46 2.48 -2.18
C PRO A 107 -12.49 2.77 -3.34
N ASN A 108 -12.22 1.79 -4.20
CA ASN A 108 -11.29 1.96 -5.32
C ASN A 108 -11.73 3.04 -6.34
N LYS A 109 -13.02 3.37 -6.37
CA LYS A 109 -13.60 4.42 -7.22
C LYS A 109 -13.44 5.84 -6.67
N ASP A 110 -13.05 5.96 -5.39
CA ASP A 110 -12.89 7.25 -4.71
C ASP A 110 -11.49 7.82 -4.94
N ILE A 111 -11.26 8.40 -6.11
CA ILE A 111 -10.00 9.09 -6.45
C ILE A 111 -9.77 10.34 -5.57
N GLY A 112 -10.78 10.84 -4.89
CA GLY A 112 -10.70 11.95 -3.94
C GLY A 112 -10.23 11.56 -2.55
N ALA A 113 -10.04 10.27 -2.25
CA ALA A 113 -9.56 9.81 -0.96
C ALA A 113 -8.16 10.36 -0.63
N ASN A 114 -7.86 10.48 0.66
CA ASN A 114 -6.64 11.11 1.17
C ASN A 114 -5.34 10.54 0.58
N ILE A 115 -5.25 9.21 0.38
CA ILE A 115 -4.05 8.55 -0.19
C ILE A 115 -3.81 8.86 -1.67
N ALA A 116 -4.75 9.51 -2.35
CA ALA A 116 -4.57 10.01 -3.72
C ALA A 116 -3.65 11.24 -3.78
N SER A 117 -3.30 11.82 -2.65
CA SER A 117 -2.41 12.97 -2.53
C SER A 117 -1.08 12.61 -1.87
N GLY A 118 0.03 13.13 -2.41
CA GLY A 118 1.36 13.01 -1.82
C GLY A 118 1.49 13.68 -0.45
N SER A 119 0.61 14.63 -0.11
CA SER A 119 0.61 15.30 1.19
C SER A 119 0.14 14.39 2.34
N THR A 120 -0.58 13.31 2.04
CA THR A 120 -0.96 12.31 3.06
C THR A 120 0.27 11.47 3.43
N PRO A 121 0.63 11.40 4.72
CA PRO A 121 1.80 10.64 5.16
C PRO A 121 1.52 9.13 5.15
N VAL A 122 1.83 8.47 4.03
CA VAL A 122 1.87 7.01 3.89
C VAL A 122 3.34 6.59 3.86
N ASP A 123 3.73 5.60 4.67
CA ASP A 123 5.11 5.15 4.77
C ASP A 123 5.52 4.15 3.69
N ALA A 124 4.58 3.32 3.24
CA ALA A 124 4.81 2.31 2.20
C ALA A 124 3.48 1.75 1.67
N MET A 125 3.53 1.14 0.51
CA MET A 125 2.39 0.45 -0.10
C MET A 125 2.80 -0.93 -0.62
N ALA A 126 1.92 -1.93 -0.44
CA ALA A 126 2.02 -3.19 -1.16
C ALA A 126 0.72 -3.49 -1.92
N ILE A 127 0.85 -4.05 -3.11
CA ILE A 127 -0.27 -4.62 -3.87
C ILE A 127 -0.11 -6.13 -3.84
N VAL A 128 -0.99 -6.81 -3.12
CA VAL A 128 -0.92 -8.25 -2.87
C VAL A 128 -2.30 -8.90 -2.87
N PRO A 129 -2.57 -9.80 -3.82
CA PRO A 129 -1.82 -10.04 -5.05
C PRO A 129 -1.95 -8.87 -6.04
N CYS A 130 -0.93 -8.70 -6.90
CA CYS A 130 -0.93 -7.76 -8.02
C CYS A 130 -1.22 -8.49 -9.32
N SER A 131 -2.23 -8.09 -10.07
CA SER A 131 -2.52 -8.62 -11.40
C SER A 131 -1.66 -7.97 -12.48
N ALA A 132 -1.48 -8.66 -13.61
CA ALA A 132 -0.79 -8.11 -14.77
C ALA A 132 -1.48 -6.82 -15.31
N GLY A 133 -2.80 -6.73 -15.21
CA GLY A 133 -3.55 -5.52 -15.58
C GLY A 133 -3.22 -4.33 -14.67
N ALA A 134 -3.17 -4.55 -13.34
CA ALA A 134 -2.78 -3.51 -12.39
C ALA A 134 -1.32 -3.08 -12.60
N LEU A 135 -0.40 -4.04 -12.82
CA LEU A 135 0.97 -3.76 -13.18
C LEU A 135 1.05 -2.87 -14.43
N GLY A 136 0.30 -3.21 -15.49
CA GLY A 136 0.27 -2.44 -16.75
C GLY A 136 -0.22 -1.01 -16.55
N SER A 137 -1.29 -0.81 -15.78
CA SER A 137 -1.82 0.52 -15.45
C SER A 137 -0.80 1.38 -14.71
N ILE A 138 -0.18 0.85 -13.66
CA ILE A 138 0.82 1.55 -12.86
C ILE A 138 2.05 1.91 -13.72
N THR A 139 2.53 0.96 -14.51
CA THR A 139 3.70 1.16 -15.39
C THR A 139 3.48 2.22 -16.46
N SER A 140 2.24 2.34 -16.92
CA SER A 140 1.85 3.33 -17.95
C SER A 140 1.47 4.70 -17.36
N GLY A 141 1.53 4.87 -16.03
CA GLY A 141 1.11 6.10 -15.36
C GLY A 141 -0.39 6.35 -15.45
N ILE A 142 -1.20 5.32 -15.71
CA ILE A 142 -2.65 5.40 -15.79
C ILE A 142 -3.20 5.30 -14.36
N ALA A 143 -3.74 6.41 -13.86
CA ALA A 143 -4.27 6.52 -12.49
C ALA A 143 -5.79 6.74 -12.50
N ASN A 144 -6.53 5.84 -13.13
CA ASN A 144 -8.00 5.94 -13.31
C ASN A 144 -8.79 5.49 -12.07
N ASP A 145 -8.14 4.90 -11.10
CA ASP A 145 -8.72 4.45 -9.84
C ASP A 145 -7.78 4.75 -8.66
N LEU A 146 -8.30 4.62 -7.44
CA LEU A 146 -7.56 4.97 -6.24
C LEU A 146 -6.32 4.09 -6.04
N LEU A 147 -6.38 2.81 -6.38
CA LEU A 147 -5.25 1.88 -6.24
C LEU A 147 -4.08 2.32 -7.12
N SER A 148 -4.35 2.55 -8.41
CA SER A 148 -3.33 2.99 -9.36
C SER A 148 -2.80 4.38 -9.00
N ARG A 149 -3.68 5.29 -8.54
CA ARG A 149 -3.28 6.63 -8.08
C ARG A 149 -2.40 6.58 -6.83
N ALA A 150 -2.73 5.77 -5.84
CA ALA A 150 -1.91 5.61 -4.63
C ALA A 150 -0.53 5.01 -4.95
N ALA A 151 -0.46 4.07 -5.90
CA ALA A 151 0.81 3.53 -6.39
C ALA A 151 1.66 4.60 -7.09
N ASP A 152 1.05 5.42 -7.97
CA ASP A 152 1.70 6.56 -8.62
C ASP A 152 2.23 7.59 -7.58
N VAL A 153 1.43 7.88 -6.55
CA VAL A 153 1.87 8.72 -5.43
C VAL A 153 3.09 8.12 -4.73
N CYS A 154 3.11 6.82 -4.47
CA CYS A 154 4.28 6.18 -3.86
C CYS A 154 5.53 6.35 -4.73
N LEU A 155 5.43 6.13 -6.05
CA LEU A 155 6.55 6.28 -6.97
C LEU A 155 7.07 7.73 -7.00
N LYS A 156 6.19 8.72 -7.19
CA LYS A 156 6.60 10.13 -7.28
C LYS A 156 7.17 10.68 -5.96
N GLU A 157 6.68 10.21 -4.81
CA GLU A 157 7.16 10.59 -3.48
C GLU A 157 8.34 9.72 -2.99
N ARG A 158 8.81 8.78 -3.83
CA ARG A 158 9.87 7.81 -3.54
C ARG A 158 9.62 7.00 -2.28
N ARG A 159 8.36 6.64 -2.04
CA ARG A 159 7.93 5.76 -0.97
C ARG A 159 8.03 4.31 -1.42
N PRO A 160 8.40 3.36 -0.55
CA PRO A 160 8.43 1.95 -0.91
C PRO A 160 7.09 1.47 -1.49
N LEU A 161 7.14 0.93 -2.71
CA LEU A 161 6.02 0.28 -3.39
C LEU A 161 6.40 -1.16 -3.69
N VAL A 162 5.64 -2.12 -3.16
CA VAL A 162 5.87 -3.56 -3.38
C VAL A 162 4.75 -4.14 -4.23
N LEU A 163 5.10 -4.73 -5.36
CA LEU A 163 4.14 -5.36 -6.27
C LEU A 163 4.30 -6.87 -6.22
N CYS A 164 3.38 -7.55 -5.52
CA CYS A 164 3.35 -9.01 -5.42
C CYS A 164 2.65 -9.60 -6.65
N LEU A 165 3.32 -9.52 -7.81
CA LEU A 165 2.76 -9.99 -9.08
C LEU A 165 2.44 -11.48 -9.02
N ARG A 166 1.23 -11.86 -9.46
CA ARG A 166 0.83 -13.25 -9.68
C ARG A 166 0.25 -13.40 -11.08
N GLU A 167 1.05 -13.97 -11.96
CA GLU A 167 0.70 -14.27 -13.34
C GLU A 167 1.55 -15.44 -13.86
N THR A 168 0.94 -16.31 -14.66
CA THR A 168 1.65 -17.41 -15.35
C THR A 168 0.81 -17.94 -16.52
N PRO A 169 1.41 -18.20 -17.72
CA PRO A 169 2.76 -17.82 -18.13
C PRO A 169 2.89 -16.31 -18.31
N LEU A 170 4.11 -15.78 -18.31
CA LEU A 170 4.38 -14.39 -18.62
C LEU A 170 4.58 -14.19 -20.12
N ASN A 171 4.01 -13.12 -20.67
CA ASN A 171 4.31 -12.65 -22.02
C ASN A 171 5.33 -11.50 -21.97
N ARG A 172 5.81 -11.09 -23.17
CA ARG A 172 6.82 -10.02 -23.28
C ARG A 172 6.35 -8.71 -22.65
N ILE A 173 5.08 -8.34 -22.81
CA ILE A 173 4.54 -7.08 -22.25
C ILE A 173 4.62 -7.11 -20.72
N HIS A 174 4.31 -8.25 -20.08
CA HIS A 174 4.43 -8.40 -18.62
C HIS A 174 5.88 -8.21 -18.16
N LEU A 175 6.85 -8.81 -18.86
CA LEU A 175 8.27 -8.70 -18.53
C LEU A 175 8.78 -7.25 -18.70
N GLU A 176 8.40 -6.58 -19.77
CA GLU A 176 8.76 -5.18 -20.01
C GLU A 176 8.12 -4.25 -18.94
N ASN A 177 6.88 -4.51 -18.54
CA ASN A 177 6.23 -3.76 -17.47
C ASN A 177 6.90 -3.99 -16.10
N MET A 178 7.31 -5.22 -15.79
CA MET A 178 8.08 -5.52 -14.58
C MET A 178 9.39 -4.72 -14.56
N LEU A 179 10.12 -4.68 -15.67
CA LEU A 179 11.36 -3.92 -15.79
C LEU A 179 11.10 -2.42 -15.60
N ARG A 180 10.15 -1.85 -16.32
CA ARG A 180 9.84 -0.41 -16.26
C ARG A 180 9.43 0.04 -14.85
N VAL A 181 8.57 -0.72 -14.16
CA VAL A 181 8.14 -0.36 -12.81
C VAL A 181 9.26 -0.52 -11.79
N HIS A 182 10.16 -1.49 -12.01
CA HIS A 182 11.37 -1.65 -11.21
C HIS A 182 12.29 -0.44 -11.37
N ASP A 183 12.56 0.00 -12.59
CA ASP A 183 13.38 1.19 -12.90
C ASP A 183 12.75 2.46 -12.33
N ALA A 184 11.42 2.54 -12.23
CA ALA A 184 10.70 3.63 -11.58
C ALA A 184 10.82 3.61 -10.03
N GLY A 185 11.38 2.53 -9.44
CA GLY A 185 11.67 2.42 -8.02
C GLY A 185 10.75 1.47 -7.22
N ALA A 186 9.84 0.74 -7.89
CA ALA A 186 9.05 -0.29 -7.21
C ALA A 186 9.85 -1.58 -6.98
N THR A 187 9.55 -2.29 -5.91
CA THR A 187 10.01 -3.65 -5.69
C THR A 187 9.04 -4.62 -6.37
N VAL A 188 9.49 -5.29 -7.43
CA VAL A 188 8.74 -6.39 -8.05
C VAL A 188 9.03 -7.66 -7.28
N MET A 189 8.01 -8.21 -6.61
CA MET A 189 8.10 -9.39 -5.76
C MET A 189 7.05 -10.41 -6.19
N PRO A 190 7.32 -11.25 -7.22
CA PRO A 190 6.35 -12.24 -7.66
C PRO A 190 5.86 -13.13 -6.51
N ALA A 191 4.58 -13.51 -6.52
CA ALA A 191 3.97 -14.32 -5.48
C ALA A 191 4.45 -15.79 -5.57
N MET A 192 5.76 -15.98 -5.39
CA MET A 192 6.47 -17.24 -5.44
C MET A 192 7.05 -17.57 -4.06
N PRO A 193 6.37 -18.39 -3.25
CA PRO A 193 6.88 -18.80 -1.95
C PRO A 193 8.13 -19.67 -2.08
N ALA A 194 9.01 -19.60 -1.09
CA ALA A 194 10.20 -20.45 -1.03
C ALA A 194 9.88 -21.80 -0.37
N PHE A 195 10.65 -22.84 -0.71
CA PHE A 195 10.46 -24.19 -0.17
C PHE A 195 11.64 -24.68 0.68
N TYR A 196 12.78 -24.00 0.65
CA TYR A 196 14.03 -24.44 1.28
C TYR A 196 13.99 -24.51 2.82
N TYR A 197 12.98 -23.89 3.45
CA TYR A 197 12.77 -23.98 4.90
C TYR A 197 11.83 -25.13 5.31
N GLY A 198 11.37 -25.96 4.34
CA GLY A 198 10.52 -27.14 4.59
C GLY A 198 9.13 -26.80 5.12
N PRO A 199 8.32 -25.98 4.41
CA PRO A 199 6.98 -25.63 4.88
C PRO A 199 6.12 -26.88 5.03
N LYS A 200 5.39 -26.99 6.16
CA LYS A 200 4.53 -28.16 6.46
C LYS A 200 3.06 -27.90 6.13
N SER A 201 2.70 -26.67 5.77
CA SER A 201 1.34 -26.28 5.46
C SER A 201 1.31 -25.10 4.49
N ILE A 202 0.19 -24.90 3.81
CA ILE A 202 -0.05 -23.72 2.97
C ILE A 202 0.03 -22.45 3.83
N ASP A 203 -0.56 -22.46 5.03
CA ASP A 203 -0.52 -21.31 5.93
C ASP A 203 0.91 -20.94 6.34
N GLY A 204 1.75 -21.90 6.69
CA GLY A 204 3.16 -21.66 7.01
C GLY A 204 3.94 -21.12 5.81
N MET A 205 3.62 -21.59 4.60
CA MET A 205 4.23 -21.12 3.36
C MET A 205 3.81 -19.67 3.06
N THR A 206 2.54 -19.35 3.18
CA THR A 206 2.02 -17.99 2.93
C THR A 206 2.50 -17.01 4.00
N GLU A 207 2.65 -17.46 5.25
CA GLU A 207 3.16 -16.63 6.34
C GLU A 207 4.62 -16.22 6.10
N GLN A 208 5.48 -17.12 5.68
CA GLN A 208 6.88 -16.78 5.36
C GLN A 208 6.99 -15.84 4.16
N PHE A 209 6.13 -16.00 3.16
CA PHE A 209 6.05 -15.03 2.06
C PHE A 209 5.59 -13.66 2.58
N ALA A 210 4.55 -13.61 3.41
CA ALA A 210 4.04 -12.38 4.00
C ALA A 210 5.10 -11.66 4.86
N TYR A 211 5.92 -12.39 5.63
CA TYR A 211 7.04 -11.80 6.38
C TYR A 211 8.04 -11.09 5.47
N ARG A 212 8.30 -11.63 4.28
CA ARG A 212 9.16 -10.97 3.29
C ARG A 212 8.50 -9.71 2.72
N VAL A 213 7.18 -9.73 2.49
CA VAL A 213 6.44 -8.52 2.08
C VAL A 213 6.55 -7.44 3.17
N LEU A 214 6.29 -7.80 4.43
CA LEU A 214 6.39 -6.86 5.55
C LEU A 214 7.82 -6.30 5.70
N ALA A 215 8.84 -7.12 5.48
CA ALA A 215 10.23 -6.66 5.52
C ALA A 215 10.51 -5.59 4.44
N GLN A 216 9.96 -5.74 3.22
CA GLN A 216 10.07 -4.72 2.17
C GLN A 216 9.29 -3.44 2.52
N LEU A 217 8.23 -3.55 3.31
CA LEU A 217 7.50 -2.41 3.87
C LEU A 217 8.21 -1.75 5.07
N GLY A 218 9.41 -2.23 5.45
CA GLY A 218 10.17 -1.74 6.61
C GLY A 218 9.67 -2.25 7.95
N LEU A 219 8.97 -3.39 7.96
CA LEU A 219 8.40 -4.07 9.13
C LEU A 219 8.93 -5.52 9.25
N PRO A 220 10.25 -5.74 9.37
CA PRO A 220 10.80 -7.09 9.46
C PRO A 220 10.21 -7.84 10.66
N GLN A 221 10.00 -9.16 10.49
CA GLN A 221 9.39 -10.02 11.49
C GLN A 221 10.45 -10.96 12.09
N GLU A 222 10.39 -11.19 13.41
CA GLU A 222 11.34 -12.06 14.09
C GLU A 222 11.23 -13.52 13.64
N LYS A 223 10.00 -13.98 13.36
CA LYS A 223 9.70 -15.34 12.91
C LYS A 223 10.03 -15.58 11.42
N GLN A 224 10.51 -14.57 10.72
CA GLN A 224 10.94 -14.72 9.33
C GLN A 224 12.13 -15.67 9.27
N TYR A 225 12.01 -16.71 8.43
CA TYR A 225 13.14 -17.61 8.17
C TYR A 225 14.31 -16.83 7.56
N ARG A 226 15.50 -17.07 8.12
CA ARG A 226 16.77 -16.50 7.65
C ARG A 226 17.73 -17.66 7.30
N TRP A 227 18.25 -17.61 6.11
CA TRP A 227 19.27 -18.57 5.69
C TRP A 227 20.54 -18.40 6.54
N LYS A 228 20.99 -19.47 7.20
CA LYS A 228 22.15 -19.46 8.12
C LYS A 228 23.44 -19.97 7.49
N GLY A 229 23.45 -20.22 6.19
CA GLY A 229 24.58 -20.87 5.51
C GLY A 229 24.62 -22.38 5.73
N ARG A 230 25.70 -23.03 5.26
CA ARG A 230 25.99 -24.41 5.60
C ARG A 230 26.44 -24.45 7.07
N LYS A 231 25.92 -25.39 7.84
CA LYS A 231 26.61 -25.81 9.07
C LYS A 231 27.79 -26.66 8.61
N GLU A 232 29.01 -26.23 8.90
CA GLU A 232 30.19 -27.08 8.82
C GLU A 232 30.06 -28.25 9.78
#